data_ce5e7fb6bf5990c45428d2d902ce7877
#
_entry.id   ce5e7fb6bf5990c45428d2d902ce7877
#
_cell.length_a   1.000
_cell.length_b   1.000
_cell.length_c   1.000
_cell.angle_alpha   90.00
_cell.angle_beta   90.00
_cell.angle_gamma   90.00
#
_symmetry.space_group_name_H-M   'P 1'
#
loop_
_entity.id
_entity.type
_entity.pdbx_description
1 polymer ?
#
loop_
_entity_poly.entity_id
_entity_poly.type
_entity_poly.pdbx_seq_one_letter_code
_entity_poly.pdbx_strand_id
1 'polypeptide(L)'
;MQRFRVLKTLALVCAVALISSMAFGATITGKVTGPDGAPFRAAFVQARNAKTHVTIIVLSGNDGMYRVENLPAGNYQVQARSIGYRSDAKSGIFLAANQNATFDWTLQKQTVHWDEIPIIQGIDLFPEGPGKEKFSRCGSSCHGFEQFINVRRDENGWRETLKDMMSTRIGGGVVYGTIKTDQDVNELATYAAKIFGTGPGALPESPADLPGYKDWMKQFSDDALKIVYVMYEMPPGRMTWDANPDKDGNVWCPYFGTVNGVGRLNPETGEVQEYLWESQSPRVGTRSVQMTRDGVSAWVVEEGGTLVKVDVKTGKQTKYKGPGKSMNTVREDPNGILWVSGSPFSYRFDPKTGVYAELKEVPNTYGANLDKAGNIWFDEVGGQGRIFKVDYKTAKVTTWTPPPQPGSRRRFQVDANGIGWLAQYDRGQIVRLDTETGAFKEYQLPGEQPSPYPIGIDTTNQVWYASGIMDTVGRLDPATGKITEYPPPAVGSGMRELNNDPKGRMWFASPG
;
A
#
# COMPACT_ATOMS: atom_id res chain seq x y z
N MET A 1 -34.55 55.36 62.12
CA MET A 1 -34.69 53.92 61.94
C MET A 1 -34.93 53.67 60.45
N GLN A 2 -33.87 53.46 59.72
CA GLN A 2 -33.92 53.14 58.23
C GLN A 2 -33.72 51.66 58.07
N ARG A 3 -34.71 51.00 57.46
CA ARG A 3 -34.63 49.59 57.11
C ARG A 3 -33.97 49.46 55.76
N PHE A 4 -32.79 48.84 55.68
CA PHE A 4 -32.16 48.41 54.48
C PHE A 4 -32.84 47.13 53.95
N ARG A 5 -33.39 47.21 52.73
CA ARG A 5 -33.80 46.01 51.94
C ARG A 5 -32.62 45.55 51.15
N VAL A 6 -32.19 44.32 51.42
CA VAL A 6 -31.20 43.62 50.63
C VAL A 6 -31.92 42.93 49.39
N LEU A 7 -31.66 43.43 48.21
CA LEU A 7 -32.04 42.73 46.98
C LEU A 7 -31.09 41.55 46.77
N LYS A 8 -31.61 40.32 46.76
CA LYS A 8 -30.90 39.14 46.32
C LYS A 8 -31.04 39.04 44.80
N THR A 9 -29.96 39.32 44.07
CA THR A 9 -29.86 39.09 42.64
C THR A 9 -29.60 37.60 42.39
N LEU A 10 -30.57 36.91 41.80
CA LEU A 10 -30.43 35.54 41.36
C LEU A 10 -29.65 35.55 40.05
N ALA A 11 -28.40 35.10 40.05
CA ALA A 11 -27.64 34.86 38.81
C ALA A 11 -28.10 33.53 38.17
N LEU A 12 -28.82 33.63 37.08
CA LEU A 12 -29.19 32.48 36.25
C LEU A 12 -27.98 32.06 35.41
N VAL A 13 -27.28 31.00 35.80
CA VAL A 13 -26.23 30.39 34.97
C VAL A 13 -26.89 29.47 33.93
N CYS A 14 -27.07 30.00 32.72
CA CYS A 14 -27.40 29.14 31.57
C CYS A 14 -26.16 28.29 31.19
N ALA A 15 -26.11 27.03 31.64
CA ALA A 15 -25.21 26.05 31.10
C ALA A 15 -25.71 25.67 29.69
N VAL A 16 -25.10 26.23 28.67
CA VAL A 16 -25.26 25.74 27.32
C VAL A 16 -24.49 24.42 27.24
N ALA A 17 -25.18 23.31 27.42
CA ALA A 17 -24.65 21.99 27.07
C ALA A 17 -24.46 21.94 25.55
N LEU A 18 -23.24 22.13 25.09
CA LEU A 18 -22.83 21.71 23.75
C LEU A 18 -22.97 20.20 23.71
N ILE A 19 -24.15 19.72 23.32
CA ILE A 19 -24.33 18.34 22.88
C ILE A 19 -23.54 18.25 21.58
N SER A 20 -22.30 17.78 21.67
CA SER A 20 -21.61 17.26 20.50
C SER A 20 -22.50 16.16 19.94
N SER A 21 -23.28 16.47 18.93
CA SER A 21 -23.97 15.46 18.15
C SER A 21 -22.88 14.55 17.60
N MET A 22 -22.71 13.36 18.18
CA MET A 22 -22.05 12.28 17.46
C MET A 22 -22.89 12.10 16.20
N ALA A 23 -22.40 12.62 15.11
CA ALA A 23 -23.00 12.39 13.80
C ALA A 23 -22.80 10.90 13.50
N PHE A 24 -23.77 10.09 13.87
CA PHE A 24 -23.81 8.70 13.42
C PHE A 24 -23.95 8.75 11.90
N GLY A 25 -23.07 8.06 11.19
CA GLY A 25 -23.13 7.97 9.73
C GLY A 25 -24.40 7.25 9.28
N ALA A 26 -24.81 7.49 8.06
CA ALA A 26 -25.86 6.71 7.43
C ALA A 26 -25.40 5.26 7.21
N THR A 27 -26.35 4.35 7.08
CA THR A 27 -26.08 2.92 6.86
C THR A 27 -26.85 2.44 5.62
N ILE A 28 -26.16 1.67 4.76
CA ILE A 28 -26.79 0.91 3.68
C ILE A 28 -26.70 -0.57 4.03
N THR A 29 -27.83 -1.28 3.93
CA THR A 29 -27.91 -2.73 4.06
C THR A 29 -28.58 -3.33 2.84
N GLY A 30 -28.51 -4.66 2.69
CA GLY A 30 -29.25 -5.38 1.66
C GLY A 30 -28.66 -6.75 1.40
N LYS A 31 -29.12 -7.38 0.35
CA LYS A 31 -28.72 -8.71 -0.07
C LYS A 31 -28.16 -8.68 -1.48
N VAL A 32 -27.09 -9.41 -1.72
CA VAL A 32 -26.54 -9.69 -3.05
C VAL A 32 -26.92 -11.11 -3.44
N THR A 33 -27.50 -11.26 -4.63
CA THR A 33 -27.85 -12.55 -5.24
C THR A 33 -27.14 -12.72 -6.58
N GLY A 34 -26.91 -13.97 -6.96
CA GLY A 34 -26.43 -14.32 -8.30
C GLY A 34 -27.53 -14.31 -9.36
N PRO A 35 -27.19 -14.61 -10.62
CA PRO A 35 -28.16 -14.71 -11.72
C PRO A 35 -29.26 -15.77 -11.50
N ASP A 36 -28.97 -16.77 -10.69
CA ASP A 36 -29.87 -17.85 -10.30
C ASP A 36 -30.73 -17.50 -9.09
N GLY A 37 -30.63 -16.30 -8.54
CA GLY A 37 -31.31 -15.85 -7.33
C GLY A 37 -30.74 -16.39 -6.02
N ALA A 38 -29.68 -17.22 -6.06
CA ALA A 38 -29.01 -17.72 -4.85
C ALA A 38 -28.19 -16.59 -4.18
N PRO A 39 -27.99 -16.66 -2.84
CA PRO A 39 -27.11 -15.73 -2.17
C PRO A 39 -25.71 -15.71 -2.78
N PHE A 40 -25.17 -14.52 -3.04
CA PHE A 40 -23.82 -14.36 -3.60
C PHE A 40 -22.86 -13.97 -2.50
N ARG A 41 -21.94 -14.89 -2.18
CA ARG A 41 -20.89 -14.71 -1.17
C ARG A 41 -19.70 -13.92 -1.74
N ALA A 42 -19.11 -13.07 -0.91
CA ALA A 42 -17.90 -12.31 -1.21
C ALA A 42 -18.00 -11.36 -2.42
N ALA A 43 -19.21 -10.81 -2.67
CA ALA A 43 -19.35 -9.69 -3.58
C ALA A 43 -18.90 -8.40 -2.90
N PHE A 44 -18.10 -7.60 -3.56
CA PHE A 44 -17.77 -6.24 -3.15
C PHE A 44 -18.96 -5.31 -3.37
N VAL A 45 -19.48 -4.72 -2.30
CA VAL A 45 -20.49 -3.66 -2.38
C VAL A 45 -19.80 -2.33 -2.12
N GLN A 46 -19.86 -1.43 -3.09
CA GLN A 46 -19.16 -0.16 -3.13
C GLN A 46 -20.16 0.98 -3.01
N ALA A 47 -19.94 1.89 -2.05
CA ALA A 47 -20.70 3.12 -1.88
C ALA A 47 -19.76 4.31 -2.10
N ARG A 48 -19.82 4.93 -3.29
CA ARG A 48 -18.98 6.07 -3.69
C ARG A 48 -19.72 7.38 -3.48
N ASN A 49 -19.16 8.26 -2.67
CA ASN A 49 -19.71 9.59 -2.47
C ASN A 49 -19.46 10.46 -3.71
N ALA A 50 -20.52 11.05 -4.24
CA ALA A 50 -20.46 11.81 -5.51
C ALA A 50 -19.65 13.12 -5.40
N LYS A 51 -19.53 13.69 -4.19
CA LYS A 51 -18.79 14.94 -3.96
C LYS A 51 -17.32 14.70 -3.62
N THR A 52 -17.06 13.78 -2.67
CA THR A 52 -15.69 13.56 -2.14
C THR A 52 -14.94 12.48 -2.92
N HIS A 53 -15.64 11.71 -3.75
CA HIS A 53 -15.16 10.54 -4.48
C HIS A 53 -14.60 9.42 -3.58
N VAL A 54 -14.77 9.56 -2.27
CA VAL A 54 -14.42 8.51 -1.31
C VAL A 54 -15.37 7.33 -1.49
N THR A 55 -14.82 6.12 -1.59
CA THR A 55 -15.59 4.88 -1.76
C THR A 55 -15.40 3.99 -0.55
N ILE A 56 -16.49 3.64 0.13
CA ILE A 56 -16.50 2.63 1.19
C ILE A 56 -16.92 1.30 0.57
N ILE A 57 -16.18 0.24 0.86
CA ILE A 57 -16.34 -1.08 0.26
C ILE A 57 -16.42 -2.12 1.36
N VAL A 58 -17.45 -2.96 1.29
CA VAL A 58 -17.64 -4.14 2.15
C VAL A 58 -17.88 -5.38 1.29
N LEU A 59 -17.81 -6.56 1.90
CA LEU A 59 -18.12 -7.81 1.23
C LEU A 59 -19.43 -8.40 1.76
N SER A 60 -20.16 -9.11 0.88
CA SER A 60 -21.33 -9.89 1.27
C SER A 60 -20.92 -11.19 1.98
N GLY A 61 -21.71 -11.58 2.98
CA GLY A 61 -21.54 -12.82 3.72
C GLY A 61 -22.04 -14.06 2.97
N ASN A 62 -22.05 -15.21 3.65
CA ASN A 62 -22.53 -16.50 3.11
C ASN A 62 -24.00 -16.47 2.71
N ASP A 63 -24.82 -15.67 3.38
CA ASP A 63 -26.23 -15.45 3.12
C ASP A 63 -26.49 -14.35 2.07
N GLY A 64 -25.42 -13.79 1.50
CA GLY A 64 -25.47 -12.67 0.59
C GLY A 64 -25.70 -11.31 1.26
N MET A 65 -25.92 -11.26 2.58
CA MET A 65 -26.17 -10.01 3.29
C MET A 65 -24.90 -9.14 3.37
N TYR A 66 -25.10 -7.82 3.30
CA TYR A 66 -24.04 -6.85 3.45
C TYR A 66 -24.48 -5.65 4.28
N ARG A 67 -23.51 -4.90 4.83
CA ARG A 67 -23.77 -3.71 5.61
C ARG A 67 -22.61 -2.69 5.44
N VAL A 68 -22.93 -1.53 4.88
CA VAL A 68 -22.02 -0.38 4.78
C VAL A 68 -22.41 0.63 5.83
N GLU A 69 -21.53 0.90 6.78
CA GLU A 69 -21.79 1.80 7.91
C GLU A 69 -20.96 3.08 7.84
N ASN A 70 -21.31 4.04 8.68
CA ASN A 70 -20.59 5.28 8.88
C ASN A 70 -20.45 6.13 7.61
N LEU A 71 -21.46 6.07 6.73
CA LEU A 71 -21.51 6.90 5.54
C LEU A 71 -21.84 8.35 5.91
N PRO A 72 -20.97 9.33 5.61
CA PRO A 72 -21.32 10.75 5.75
C PRO A 72 -22.58 11.11 4.98
N ALA A 73 -23.34 12.09 5.43
CA ALA A 73 -24.49 12.58 4.68
C ALA A 73 -24.06 13.06 3.29
N GLY A 74 -24.80 12.69 2.25
CA GLY A 74 -24.46 13.07 0.87
C GLY A 74 -25.13 12.23 -0.21
N ASN A 75 -24.76 12.49 -1.45
CA ASN A 75 -25.20 11.70 -2.60
C ASN A 75 -24.20 10.59 -2.90
N TYR A 76 -24.72 9.40 -3.15
CA TYR A 76 -23.95 8.20 -3.40
C TYR A 76 -24.29 7.54 -4.73
N GLN A 77 -23.27 6.90 -5.29
CA GLN A 77 -23.41 5.84 -6.27
C GLN A 77 -23.10 4.52 -5.59
N VAL A 78 -23.98 3.53 -5.70
CA VAL A 78 -23.81 2.21 -5.08
C VAL A 78 -23.86 1.14 -6.15
N GLN A 79 -22.97 0.15 -6.06
CA GLN A 79 -22.86 -0.97 -6.98
C GLN A 79 -22.33 -2.21 -6.26
N ALA A 80 -22.75 -3.39 -6.68
CA ALA A 80 -22.16 -4.64 -6.27
C ALA A 80 -21.39 -5.29 -7.44
N ARG A 81 -20.21 -5.89 -7.16
CA ARG A 81 -19.42 -6.60 -8.16
C ARG A 81 -18.63 -7.76 -7.56
N SER A 82 -18.23 -8.70 -8.39
CA SER A 82 -17.24 -9.73 -8.11
C SER A 82 -16.52 -10.07 -9.41
N ILE A 83 -15.49 -10.93 -9.38
CA ILE A 83 -14.77 -11.36 -10.59
C ILE A 83 -15.79 -11.98 -11.57
N GLY A 84 -15.90 -11.40 -12.77
CA GLY A 84 -16.84 -11.85 -13.80
C GLY A 84 -18.34 -11.64 -13.47
N TYR A 85 -18.67 -10.82 -12.48
CA TYR A 85 -20.05 -10.51 -12.11
C TYR A 85 -20.19 -9.03 -11.72
N ARG A 86 -21.28 -8.39 -12.16
CA ARG A 86 -21.57 -6.98 -11.86
C ARG A 86 -23.07 -6.70 -11.81
N SER A 87 -23.48 -5.81 -10.94
CA SER A 87 -24.83 -5.21 -10.96
C SER A 87 -24.83 -3.90 -11.75
N ASP A 88 -26.00 -3.41 -12.11
CA ASP A 88 -26.14 -2.00 -12.50
C ASP A 88 -25.79 -1.10 -11.33
N ALA A 89 -25.19 0.05 -11.61
CA ALA A 89 -24.93 1.07 -10.61
C ALA A 89 -26.18 1.92 -10.36
N LYS A 90 -26.54 2.12 -9.08
CA LYS A 90 -27.59 3.07 -8.69
C LYS A 90 -26.92 4.38 -8.27
N SER A 91 -27.22 5.46 -8.99
CA SER A 91 -26.68 6.81 -8.72
C SER A 91 -27.76 7.73 -8.15
N GLY A 92 -27.33 8.86 -7.55
CA GLY A 92 -28.25 9.88 -7.01
C GLY A 92 -28.95 9.44 -5.71
N ILE A 93 -28.39 8.48 -4.99
CA ILE A 93 -28.90 8.03 -3.69
C ILE A 93 -28.51 9.06 -2.65
N PHE A 94 -29.45 9.90 -2.23
CA PHE A 94 -29.21 10.84 -1.13
C PHE A 94 -29.41 10.13 0.21
N LEU A 95 -28.42 10.23 1.08
CA LEU A 95 -28.45 9.74 2.45
C LEU A 95 -28.32 10.92 3.41
N ALA A 96 -29.32 11.12 4.26
CA ALA A 96 -29.20 12.02 5.40
C ALA A 96 -28.37 11.38 6.53
N ALA A 97 -27.87 12.19 7.46
CA ALA A 97 -27.21 11.69 8.66
C ALA A 97 -28.15 10.73 9.41
N ASN A 98 -27.61 9.62 9.91
CA ASN A 98 -28.35 8.56 10.64
C ASN A 98 -29.44 7.83 9.84
N GLN A 99 -29.51 8.02 8.54
CA GLN A 99 -30.48 7.34 7.70
C GLN A 99 -30.06 5.89 7.46
N ASN A 100 -31.04 4.97 7.58
CA ASN A 100 -30.89 3.60 7.12
C ASN A 100 -31.57 3.44 5.76
N ALA A 101 -30.87 2.85 4.80
CA ALA A 101 -31.40 2.53 3.48
C ALA A 101 -31.15 1.05 3.16
N THR A 102 -32.03 0.45 2.36
CA THR A 102 -31.88 -0.94 1.95
C THR A 102 -31.88 -1.03 0.43
N PHE A 103 -30.86 -1.71 -0.12
CA PHE A 103 -30.76 -1.99 -1.55
C PHE A 103 -30.32 -3.43 -1.77
N ASP A 104 -31.14 -4.16 -2.50
CA ASP A 104 -30.80 -5.51 -2.94
C ASP A 104 -30.20 -5.46 -4.35
N TRP A 105 -29.25 -6.36 -4.61
CA TRP A 105 -28.51 -6.44 -5.86
C TRP A 105 -28.65 -7.85 -6.44
N THR A 106 -28.91 -7.91 -7.74
CA THR A 106 -28.77 -9.15 -8.50
C THR A 106 -27.57 -8.98 -9.44
N LEU A 107 -26.56 -9.79 -9.26
CA LEU A 107 -25.39 -9.77 -10.13
C LEU A 107 -25.68 -10.45 -11.46
N GLN A 108 -25.24 -9.85 -12.54
CA GLN A 108 -25.26 -10.43 -13.87
C GLN A 108 -23.88 -10.94 -14.22
N LYS A 109 -23.83 -12.09 -14.90
CA LYS A 109 -22.58 -12.64 -15.40
C LYS A 109 -22.00 -11.72 -16.47
N GLN A 110 -20.72 -11.43 -16.36
CA GLN A 110 -19.93 -10.67 -17.34
C GLN A 110 -18.75 -11.51 -17.81
N THR A 111 -18.10 -11.07 -18.88
CA THR A 111 -16.80 -11.64 -19.28
C THR A 111 -15.80 -11.38 -18.17
N VAL A 112 -15.07 -12.40 -17.76
CA VAL A 112 -13.95 -12.24 -16.83
C VAL A 112 -12.78 -11.63 -17.60
N HIS A 113 -12.25 -10.51 -17.10
CA HIS A 113 -11.08 -9.86 -17.69
C HIS A 113 -9.80 -10.23 -16.92
N TRP A 114 -8.66 -10.20 -17.61
CA TRP A 114 -7.36 -10.53 -17.00
C TRP A 114 -6.96 -9.58 -15.87
N ASP A 115 -7.39 -8.33 -15.92
CA ASP A 115 -7.18 -7.31 -14.89
C ASP A 115 -8.12 -7.44 -13.68
N GLU A 116 -9.03 -8.41 -13.70
CA GLU A 116 -9.87 -8.74 -12.56
C GLU A 116 -9.35 -9.91 -11.73
N ILE A 117 -8.39 -10.69 -12.25
CA ILE A 117 -7.88 -11.88 -11.56
C ILE A 117 -6.53 -11.61 -10.88
N PRO A 118 -6.28 -12.22 -9.71
CA PRO A 118 -4.99 -12.11 -9.04
C PRO A 118 -3.81 -12.58 -9.88
N ILE A 119 -2.66 -12.02 -9.62
CA ILE A 119 -1.42 -12.33 -10.35
C ILE A 119 -1.12 -13.82 -10.34
N ILE A 120 -1.22 -14.49 -9.20
CA ILE A 120 -0.97 -15.93 -9.10
C ILE A 120 -1.90 -16.74 -10.01
N GLN A 121 -3.19 -16.39 -10.02
CA GLN A 121 -4.16 -17.07 -10.88
C GLN A 121 -3.83 -16.90 -12.36
N GLY A 122 -3.42 -15.69 -12.77
CA GLY A 122 -2.98 -15.43 -14.14
C GLY A 122 -1.74 -16.25 -14.52
N ILE A 123 -0.75 -16.33 -13.62
CA ILE A 123 0.47 -17.14 -13.82
C ILE A 123 0.12 -18.62 -14.03
N ASP A 124 -0.79 -19.16 -13.23
CA ASP A 124 -1.19 -20.56 -13.32
C ASP A 124 -1.85 -20.90 -14.65
N LEU A 125 -2.59 -19.95 -15.21
CA LEU A 125 -3.26 -20.09 -16.50
C LEU A 125 -2.35 -19.86 -17.70
N PHE A 126 -1.15 -19.33 -17.52
CA PHE A 126 -0.22 -19.11 -18.63
C PHE A 126 0.31 -20.44 -19.18
N PRO A 127 0.39 -20.57 -20.51
CA PRO A 127 0.91 -21.78 -21.14
C PRO A 127 2.38 -22.02 -20.78
N GLU A 128 2.74 -23.28 -20.60
CA GLU A 128 4.12 -23.68 -20.35
C GLU A 128 5.03 -23.33 -21.53
N GLY A 129 6.27 -23.02 -21.24
CA GLY A 129 7.28 -22.73 -22.25
C GLY A 129 8.45 -21.92 -21.71
N PRO A 130 9.53 -21.82 -22.51
CA PRO A 130 10.63 -20.92 -22.20
C PRO A 130 10.14 -19.51 -21.98
N GLY A 131 10.61 -18.87 -20.93
CA GLY A 131 10.23 -17.51 -20.57
C GLY A 131 9.08 -17.41 -19.56
N LYS A 132 8.24 -18.42 -19.32
CA LYS A 132 7.14 -18.37 -18.33
C LYS A 132 7.64 -17.98 -16.95
N GLU A 133 8.64 -18.66 -16.41
CA GLU A 133 9.18 -18.38 -15.08
C GLU A 133 9.77 -16.96 -15.00
N LYS A 134 10.56 -16.56 -15.99
CA LYS A 134 11.15 -15.23 -16.05
C LYS A 134 10.06 -14.16 -16.15
N PHE A 135 9.05 -14.38 -17.00
CA PHE A 135 7.93 -13.45 -17.17
C PHE A 135 7.12 -13.31 -15.89
N SER A 136 6.81 -14.42 -15.22
CA SER A 136 6.09 -14.42 -13.95
C SER A 136 6.83 -13.64 -12.87
N ARG A 137 8.14 -13.85 -12.74
CA ARG A 137 8.97 -13.11 -11.78
C ARG A 137 9.10 -11.62 -12.13
N CYS A 138 9.22 -11.29 -13.42
CA CYS A 138 9.29 -9.91 -13.89
C CYS A 138 7.99 -9.16 -13.59
N GLY A 139 6.85 -9.72 -14.01
CA GLY A 139 5.54 -9.09 -13.83
C GLY A 139 5.15 -8.89 -12.37
N SER A 140 5.46 -9.87 -11.51
CA SER A 140 5.08 -9.82 -10.10
C SER A 140 5.99 -8.95 -9.22
N SER A 141 7.16 -8.53 -9.72
CA SER A 141 8.17 -7.84 -8.90
C SER A 141 7.98 -6.34 -8.82
N CYS A 142 7.48 -5.70 -9.87
CA CYS A 142 7.43 -4.25 -10.00
C CYS A 142 6.02 -3.68 -10.11
N HIS A 143 5.14 -4.38 -10.80
CA HIS A 143 3.75 -3.99 -11.06
C HIS A 143 2.93 -5.24 -11.37
N GLY A 144 1.61 -5.13 -11.40
CA GLY A 144 0.73 -6.23 -11.74
C GLY A 144 0.62 -6.49 -13.24
N PHE A 145 -0.16 -7.48 -13.62
CA PHE A 145 -0.36 -7.86 -15.03
C PHE A 145 -1.18 -6.85 -15.82
N GLU A 146 -1.95 -5.99 -15.18
CA GLU A 146 -2.77 -4.96 -15.84
C GLU A 146 -1.95 -4.10 -16.81
N GLN A 147 -0.67 -3.88 -16.54
CA GLN A 147 0.22 -3.13 -17.41
C GLN A 147 0.69 -3.90 -18.66
N PHE A 148 0.51 -5.21 -18.67
CA PHE A 148 0.90 -6.06 -19.81
C PHE A 148 -0.28 -6.52 -20.64
N ILE A 149 -1.37 -6.87 -19.97
CA ILE A 149 -2.48 -7.65 -20.54
C ILE A 149 -3.29 -6.82 -21.53
N ASN A 150 -3.45 -5.53 -21.25
CA ASN A 150 -4.24 -4.63 -22.08
C ASN A 150 -3.44 -4.06 -23.27
N VAL A 151 -2.16 -4.40 -23.39
CA VAL A 151 -1.29 -3.88 -24.45
C VAL A 151 -0.74 -5.04 -25.26
N ARG A 152 -1.47 -5.40 -26.34
CA ARG A 152 -1.00 -6.41 -27.28
C ARG A 152 0.10 -5.84 -28.17
N ARG A 153 1.26 -6.50 -28.20
CA ARG A 153 2.44 -6.10 -28.98
C ARG A 153 3.02 -7.28 -29.73
N ASP A 154 3.66 -6.98 -30.84
CA ASP A 154 4.53 -7.94 -31.49
C ASP A 154 5.84 -8.15 -30.72
N GLU A 155 6.68 -9.06 -31.19
CA GLU A 155 7.94 -9.39 -30.50
C GLU A 155 8.89 -8.20 -30.43
N ASN A 156 8.94 -7.34 -31.44
CA ASN A 156 9.78 -6.16 -31.44
C ASN A 156 9.27 -5.13 -30.42
N GLY A 157 7.96 -4.90 -30.36
CA GLY A 157 7.36 -4.01 -29.37
C GLY A 157 7.59 -4.49 -27.93
N TRP A 158 7.52 -5.79 -27.68
CA TRP A 158 7.88 -6.35 -26.36
C TRP A 158 9.36 -6.21 -26.06
N ARG A 159 10.23 -6.45 -27.04
CA ARG A 159 11.69 -6.30 -26.86
C ARG A 159 12.07 -4.86 -26.50
N GLU A 160 11.52 -3.88 -27.19
CA GLU A 160 11.77 -2.46 -26.85
C GLU A 160 11.22 -2.10 -25.45
N THR A 161 10.03 -2.57 -25.10
CA THR A 161 9.47 -2.38 -23.77
C THR A 161 10.37 -2.95 -22.67
N LEU A 162 10.88 -4.17 -22.85
CA LEU A 162 11.76 -4.81 -21.88
C LEU A 162 13.12 -4.10 -21.79
N LYS A 163 13.66 -3.61 -22.91
CA LYS A 163 14.88 -2.79 -22.91
C LYS A 163 14.68 -1.47 -22.18
N ASP A 164 13.54 -0.82 -22.37
CA ASP A 164 13.22 0.41 -21.62
C ASP A 164 13.10 0.16 -20.12
N MET A 165 12.52 -0.98 -19.72
CA MET A 165 12.47 -1.39 -18.30
C MET A 165 13.86 -1.65 -17.72
N MET A 166 14.78 -2.21 -18.53
CA MET A 166 16.17 -2.44 -18.13
C MET A 166 16.99 -1.14 -18.15
N SER A 167 16.55 -0.13 -18.89
CA SER A 167 17.26 1.13 -18.99
C SER A 167 17.22 1.88 -17.65
N THR A 168 18.22 2.76 -17.44
CA THR A 168 18.30 3.63 -16.26
C THR A 168 17.14 4.61 -16.14
N ARG A 169 16.29 4.74 -17.16
CA ARG A 169 15.15 5.66 -17.18
C ARG A 169 14.00 5.22 -16.26
N ILE A 170 13.70 3.94 -16.18
CA ILE A 170 12.50 3.45 -15.48
C ILE A 170 12.82 2.73 -14.18
N GLY A 171 13.96 2.06 -14.03
CA GLY A 171 14.16 1.23 -12.84
C GLY A 171 15.59 0.92 -12.44
N GLY A 172 16.58 1.52 -13.09
CA GLY A 172 17.98 1.36 -12.66
C GLY A 172 18.54 -0.03 -12.82
N GLY A 173 18.40 -0.59 -14.01
CA GLY A 173 19.37 -1.54 -14.56
C GLY A 173 19.36 -2.96 -14.04
N VAL A 174 18.42 -3.35 -13.17
CA VAL A 174 18.26 -4.76 -12.81
C VAL A 174 16.80 -5.00 -12.43
N VAL A 175 16.05 -5.64 -13.29
CA VAL A 175 14.76 -6.21 -12.93
C VAL A 175 15.03 -7.43 -12.04
N TYR A 176 15.32 -7.19 -10.78
CA TYR A 176 15.46 -8.17 -9.68
C TYR A 176 16.19 -9.48 -10.05
N GLY A 177 17.30 -9.35 -10.80
CA GLY A 177 18.11 -10.51 -11.18
C GLY A 177 17.49 -11.45 -12.20
N THR A 178 16.31 -11.14 -12.74
CA THR A 178 15.57 -12.03 -13.66
C THR A 178 15.94 -11.77 -15.12
N ILE A 179 16.17 -10.50 -15.51
CA ILE A 179 16.62 -10.09 -16.84
C ILE A 179 18.02 -9.52 -16.70
N LYS A 180 19.01 -10.24 -17.18
CA LYS A 180 20.43 -9.85 -17.05
C LYS A 180 21.13 -9.66 -18.39
N THR A 181 20.61 -10.28 -19.42
CA THR A 181 21.27 -10.39 -20.73
C THR A 181 20.29 -10.08 -21.85
N ASP A 182 20.82 -9.77 -23.04
CA ASP A 182 20.02 -9.65 -24.26
C ASP A 182 19.29 -10.96 -24.60
N GLN A 183 19.85 -12.10 -24.21
CA GLN A 183 19.19 -13.40 -24.38
C GLN A 183 17.93 -13.48 -23.52
N ASP A 184 17.97 -13.02 -22.26
CA ASP A 184 16.80 -12.97 -21.40
C ASP A 184 15.71 -12.07 -21.98
N VAL A 185 16.10 -10.90 -22.53
CA VAL A 185 15.17 -9.99 -23.20
C VAL A 185 14.51 -10.64 -24.40
N ASN A 186 15.29 -11.32 -25.25
CA ASN A 186 14.76 -11.99 -26.42
C ASN A 186 13.80 -13.14 -26.04
N GLU A 187 14.19 -13.97 -25.09
CA GLU A 187 13.35 -15.08 -24.61
C GLU A 187 12.01 -14.56 -24.03
N LEU A 188 12.06 -13.50 -23.23
CA LEU A 188 10.85 -12.88 -22.68
C LEU A 188 10.00 -12.21 -23.74
N ALA A 189 10.60 -11.49 -24.70
CA ALA A 189 9.88 -10.85 -25.79
C ALA A 189 9.15 -11.86 -26.66
N THR A 190 9.82 -12.96 -27.01
CA THR A 190 9.21 -14.07 -27.74
C THR A 190 8.06 -14.72 -27.01
N TYR A 191 8.24 -14.97 -25.68
CA TYR A 191 7.18 -15.52 -24.85
C TYR A 191 5.99 -14.56 -24.73
N ALA A 192 6.23 -13.29 -24.41
CA ALA A 192 5.20 -12.28 -24.28
C ALA A 192 4.44 -12.04 -25.60
N ALA A 193 5.13 -12.01 -26.74
CA ALA A 193 4.50 -11.88 -28.04
C ALA A 193 3.60 -13.09 -28.39
N LYS A 194 3.99 -14.28 -27.95
CA LYS A 194 3.16 -15.48 -28.12
C LYS A 194 1.87 -15.41 -27.31
N ILE A 195 1.93 -15.02 -26.03
CA ILE A 195 0.78 -15.06 -25.13
C ILE A 195 -0.06 -13.77 -25.16
N PHE A 196 0.56 -12.61 -25.34
CA PHE A 196 -0.09 -11.29 -25.38
C PHE A 196 0.01 -10.61 -26.76
N GLY A 197 0.31 -11.39 -27.80
CA GLY A 197 0.30 -10.93 -29.18
C GLY A 197 -1.06 -11.07 -29.84
N THR A 198 -1.08 -10.89 -31.16
CA THR A 198 -2.26 -11.07 -32.02
C THR A 198 -2.22 -12.35 -32.84
N GLY A 199 -1.15 -13.15 -32.68
CA GLY A 199 -0.90 -14.36 -33.45
C GLY A 199 -1.54 -15.64 -32.90
N PRO A 200 -1.35 -16.77 -33.59
CA PRO A 200 -1.79 -18.07 -33.09
C PRO A 200 -1.12 -18.40 -31.75
N GLY A 201 -1.90 -18.82 -30.77
CA GLY A 201 -1.42 -19.13 -29.42
C GLY A 201 -1.54 -17.96 -28.41
N ALA A 202 -2.10 -16.83 -28.84
CA ALA A 202 -2.47 -15.75 -27.92
C ALA A 202 -3.53 -16.23 -26.91
N LEU A 203 -3.42 -15.75 -25.69
CA LEU A 203 -4.40 -16.01 -24.65
C LEU A 203 -5.78 -15.48 -25.06
N PRO A 204 -6.88 -16.19 -24.72
CA PRO A 204 -8.24 -15.73 -24.99
C PRO A 204 -8.50 -14.41 -24.24
N GLU A 205 -9.54 -13.69 -24.64
CA GLU A 205 -9.94 -12.45 -23.99
C GLU A 205 -10.39 -12.71 -22.54
N SER A 206 -11.06 -13.82 -22.29
CA SER A 206 -11.47 -14.25 -20.96
C SER A 206 -10.55 -15.35 -20.42
N PRO A 207 -9.91 -15.13 -19.26
CA PRO A 207 -9.17 -16.21 -18.58
C PRO A 207 -10.08 -17.35 -18.13
N ALA A 208 -11.40 -17.12 -17.97
CA ALA A 208 -12.36 -18.15 -17.61
C ALA A 208 -12.55 -19.23 -18.68
N ASP A 209 -12.15 -18.96 -19.93
CA ASP A 209 -12.21 -19.92 -21.04
C ASP A 209 -11.02 -20.89 -21.03
N LEU A 210 -10.04 -20.67 -20.14
CA LEU A 210 -8.86 -21.54 -20.01
C LEU A 210 -9.13 -22.69 -19.01
N PRO A 211 -8.62 -23.90 -19.30
CA PRO A 211 -8.63 -24.98 -18.33
C PRO A 211 -7.83 -24.59 -17.09
N GLY A 212 -8.32 -24.95 -15.90
CA GLY A 212 -7.67 -24.64 -14.64
C GLY A 212 -8.13 -23.34 -13.98
N TYR A 213 -8.95 -22.53 -14.65
CA TYR A 213 -9.57 -21.37 -14.00
C TYR A 213 -10.34 -21.78 -12.73
N LYS A 214 -10.11 -21.06 -11.65
CA LYS A 214 -10.73 -21.27 -10.34
C LYS A 214 -11.41 -20.00 -9.87
N ASP A 215 -12.49 -20.13 -9.13
CA ASP A 215 -13.12 -19.00 -8.45
C ASP A 215 -12.28 -18.60 -7.23
N TRP A 216 -11.49 -17.53 -7.41
CA TRP A 216 -10.56 -17.03 -6.42
C TRP A 216 -11.22 -16.60 -5.12
N MET A 217 -12.44 -16.03 -5.18
CA MET A 217 -13.13 -15.49 -4.03
C MET A 217 -13.58 -16.55 -3.01
N LYS A 218 -13.66 -17.82 -3.41
CA LYS A 218 -14.07 -18.93 -2.54
C LYS A 218 -13.08 -19.29 -1.44
N GLN A 219 -11.79 -18.95 -1.60
CA GLN A 219 -10.74 -19.31 -0.63
C GLN A 219 -10.80 -18.50 0.67
N PHE A 220 -11.38 -17.31 0.66
CA PHE A 220 -11.37 -16.41 1.81
C PHE A 220 -12.34 -16.88 2.91
N SER A 221 -11.89 -16.80 4.16
CA SER A 221 -12.68 -17.16 5.33
C SER A 221 -13.81 -16.15 5.60
N ASP A 222 -14.82 -16.55 6.38
CA ASP A 222 -15.91 -15.64 6.77
C ASP A 222 -15.40 -14.45 7.62
N ASP A 223 -14.32 -14.65 8.39
CA ASP A 223 -13.67 -13.55 9.12
C ASP A 223 -13.03 -12.54 8.16
N ALA A 224 -12.49 -13.01 7.04
CA ALA A 224 -11.92 -12.15 6.02
C ALA A 224 -12.97 -11.26 5.33
N LEU A 225 -14.20 -11.73 5.20
CA LEU A 225 -15.28 -10.97 4.57
C LEU A 225 -15.79 -9.80 5.43
N LYS A 226 -15.36 -9.69 6.68
CA LYS A 226 -15.70 -8.57 7.59
C LYS A 226 -14.83 -7.35 7.41
N ILE A 227 -13.82 -7.39 6.53
CA ILE A 227 -12.96 -6.25 6.26
C ILE A 227 -13.75 -5.11 5.61
N VAL A 228 -13.39 -3.88 5.96
CA VAL A 228 -13.93 -2.67 5.33
C VAL A 228 -12.78 -1.92 4.69
N TYR A 229 -12.90 -1.61 3.40
CA TYR A 229 -11.97 -0.76 2.69
C TYR A 229 -12.53 0.64 2.51
N VAL A 230 -11.68 1.64 2.62
CA VAL A 230 -12.00 3.02 2.25
C VAL A 230 -11.00 3.44 1.18
N MET A 231 -11.48 3.66 -0.03
CA MET A 231 -10.65 4.04 -1.17
C MET A 231 -10.77 5.53 -1.45
N TYR A 232 -9.63 6.12 -1.77
CA TYR A 232 -9.48 7.52 -2.16
C TYR A 232 -8.87 7.59 -3.55
N GLU A 233 -9.46 8.42 -4.41
CA GLU A 233 -8.95 8.62 -5.75
C GLU A 233 -7.83 9.66 -5.73
N MET A 234 -6.69 9.31 -6.30
CA MET A 234 -5.59 10.24 -6.52
C MET A 234 -5.78 11.00 -7.83
N PRO A 235 -5.16 12.17 -8.00
CA PRO A 235 -5.23 12.89 -9.26
C PRO A 235 -4.79 12.02 -10.45
N PRO A 236 -5.43 12.16 -11.62
CA PRO A 236 -5.12 11.33 -12.78
C PRO A 236 -3.63 11.36 -13.17
N GLY A 237 -3.10 10.20 -13.56
CA GLY A 237 -1.70 10.06 -13.97
C GLY A 237 -0.70 10.11 -12.80
N ARG A 238 -1.16 9.94 -11.56
CA ARG A 238 -0.30 9.83 -10.37
C ARG A 238 -0.20 8.38 -9.93
N MET A 239 1.00 7.83 -10.02
CA MET A 239 1.33 6.54 -9.47
C MET A 239 1.83 6.72 -8.03
N THR A 240 1.03 6.33 -7.05
CA THR A 240 1.40 6.45 -5.63
C THR A 240 2.30 5.29 -5.21
N TRP A 241 3.36 5.59 -4.45
CA TRP A 241 4.29 4.57 -3.98
C TRP A 241 3.98 4.09 -2.56
N ASP A 242 3.75 5.03 -1.66
CA ASP A 242 3.47 4.82 -0.26
C ASP A 242 2.29 5.68 0.19
N ALA A 243 1.72 5.36 1.35
CA ALA A 243 0.70 6.16 2.02
C ALA A 243 1.13 6.38 3.48
N ASN A 244 1.53 7.61 3.82
CA ASN A 244 2.14 7.94 5.10
C ASN A 244 1.23 8.89 5.89
N PRO A 245 0.48 8.41 6.90
CA PRO A 245 -0.34 9.26 7.76
C PRO A 245 0.51 10.23 8.57
N ASP A 246 0.06 11.48 8.69
CA ASP A 246 0.63 12.45 9.61
C ASP A 246 -0.14 12.49 10.95
N LYS A 247 0.39 13.22 11.92
CA LYS A 247 -0.22 13.37 13.25
C LYS A 247 -1.61 14.05 13.21
N ASP A 248 -1.90 14.80 12.18
CA ASP A 248 -3.16 15.53 11.98
C ASP A 248 -4.19 14.70 11.19
N GLY A 249 -3.80 13.48 10.80
CA GLY A 249 -4.66 12.51 10.11
C GLY A 249 -4.72 12.68 8.60
N ASN A 250 -3.92 13.57 8.00
CA ASN A 250 -3.75 13.59 6.55
C ASN A 250 -2.79 12.49 6.11
N VAL A 251 -2.87 12.09 4.85
CA VAL A 251 -2.03 11.02 4.29
C VAL A 251 -1.18 11.55 3.16
N TRP A 252 0.12 11.38 3.29
CA TRP A 252 1.10 11.83 2.31
C TRP A 252 1.49 10.70 1.38
N CYS A 253 1.37 10.95 0.08
CA CYS A 253 1.59 9.97 -0.98
C CYS A 253 2.71 10.46 -1.91
N PRO A 254 3.89 9.85 -1.90
CA PRO A 254 4.93 10.16 -2.88
C PRO A 254 4.54 9.59 -4.24
N TYR A 255 4.90 10.31 -5.31
CA TYR A 255 4.59 9.94 -6.70
C TYR A 255 5.80 9.29 -7.37
N PHE A 256 5.65 8.05 -7.77
CA PHE A 256 6.73 7.28 -8.38
C PHE A 256 6.60 7.21 -9.91
N GLY A 257 7.69 7.46 -10.61
CA GLY A 257 7.80 7.18 -12.05
C GLY A 257 7.05 8.12 -12.99
N THR A 258 6.15 8.97 -12.50
CA THR A 258 5.31 9.83 -13.35
C THR A 258 5.63 11.31 -13.23
N VAL A 259 5.72 11.82 -12.00
CA VAL A 259 6.06 13.22 -11.70
C VAL A 259 6.90 13.29 -10.44
N ASN A 260 7.63 14.39 -10.26
CA ASN A 260 8.31 14.70 -9.00
C ASN A 260 7.36 15.48 -8.11
N GLY A 261 7.00 14.91 -7.00
CA GLY A 261 6.06 15.54 -6.08
C GLY A 261 5.48 14.60 -5.05
N VAL A 262 4.62 15.16 -4.25
CA VAL A 262 3.82 14.44 -3.26
C VAL A 262 2.40 14.98 -3.22
N GLY A 263 1.44 14.11 -2.98
CA GLY A 263 0.07 14.47 -2.66
C GLY A 263 -0.15 14.41 -1.15
N ARG A 264 -0.90 15.37 -0.62
CA ARG A 264 -1.43 15.37 0.74
C ARG A 264 -2.93 15.19 0.67
N LEU A 265 -3.39 14.00 0.99
CA LEU A 265 -4.80 13.63 1.03
C LEU A 265 -5.40 14.02 2.39
N ASN A 266 -6.54 14.70 2.36
CA ASN A 266 -7.41 14.84 3.52
C ASN A 266 -8.46 13.71 3.50
N PRO A 267 -8.41 12.74 4.43
CA PRO A 267 -9.35 11.61 4.40
C PRO A 267 -10.80 11.95 4.71
N GLU A 268 -11.08 13.12 5.29
CA GLU A 268 -12.45 13.53 5.60
C GLU A 268 -13.15 14.15 4.38
N THR A 269 -12.39 14.86 3.54
CA THR A 269 -12.94 15.52 2.35
C THR A 269 -12.65 14.79 1.05
N GLY A 270 -11.67 13.88 1.03
CA GLY A 270 -11.15 13.24 -0.18
C GLY A 270 -10.28 14.15 -1.04
N GLU A 271 -10.04 15.39 -0.62
CA GLU A 271 -9.24 16.35 -1.38
C GLU A 271 -7.75 16.04 -1.29
N VAL A 272 -7.07 16.17 -2.43
CA VAL A 272 -5.61 15.99 -2.53
C VAL A 272 -4.97 17.32 -2.89
N GLN A 273 -4.15 17.84 -2.00
CA GLN A 273 -3.27 18.96 -2.29
C GLN A 273 -1.96 18.43 -2.85
N GLU A 274 -1.56 18.89 -4.03
CA GLU A 274 -0.30 18.47 -4.66
C GLU A 274 0.81 19.49 -4.45
N TYR A 275 2.03 18.98 -4.21
CA TYR A 275 3.27 19.72 -4.20
C TYR A 275 4.17 19.13 -5.28
N LEU A 276 4.26 19.81 -6.42
CA LEU A 276 4.98 19.34 -7.59
C LEU A 276 6.23 20.22 -7.84
N TRP A 277 7.27 19.62 -8.41
CA TRP A 277 8.50 20.33 -8.77
C TRP A 277 9.23 19.65 -9.94
N GLU A 278 10.10 20.41 -10.60
CA GLU A 278 11.01 19.88 -11.61
C GLU A 278 12.20 19.17 -10.96
N SER A 279 12.54 17.98 -11.43
CA SER A 279 13.74 17.27 -11.03
C SER A 279 14.94 17.71 -11.85
N GLN A 280 16.10 17.73 -11.19
CA GLN A 280 17.40 17.83 -11.86
C GLN A 280 17.98 16.43 -12.19
N SER A 281 17.32 15.37 -11.72
CA SER A 281 17.69 13.99 -11.99
C SER A 281 17.07 13.52 -13.32
N PRO A 282 17.77 12.68 -14.10
CA PRO A 282 17.16 12.01 -15.26
C PRO A 282 16.07 11.00 -14.86
N ARG A 283 15.98 10.67 -13.56
CA ARG A 283 14.94 9.80 -13.00
C ARG A 283 13.82 10.66 -12.43
N VAL A 284 12.58 10.30 -12.78
CA VAL A 284 11.38 11.00 -12.33
C VAL A 284 10.73 10.22 -11.20
N GLY A 285 10.26 10.93 -10.18
CA GLY A 285 9.46 10.38 -9.10
C GLY A 285 10.06 10.55 -7.71
N THR A 286 9.23 10.24 -6.74
CA THR A 286 9.56 10.28 -5.31
C THR A 286 9.22 8.93 -4.66
N ARG A 287 9.98 8.53 -3.63
CA ARG A 287 9.86 7.19 -3.02
C ARG A 287 9.31 7.21 -1.62
N SER A 288 9.67 8.19 -0.82
CA SER A 288 9.30 8.23 0.59
C SER A 288 9.02 9.66 1.01
N VAL A 289 8.11 9.82 1.93
CA VAL A 289 7.79 11.10 2.55
C VAL A 289 7.70 10.95 4.06
N GLN A 290 8.24 11.93 4.79
CA GLN A 290 8.15 12.04 6.23
C GLN A 290 7.77 13.46 6.60
N MET A 291 6.63 13.64 7.26
CA MET A 291 6.26 14.92 7.85
C MET A 291 7.19 15.22 9.03
N THR A 292 7.68 16.46 9.13
CA THR A 292 8.42 16.92 10.31
C THR A 292 7.54 16.86 11.56
N ARG A 293 8.14 16.64 12.71
CA ARG A 293 7.43 16.52 13.99
C ARG A 293 6.62 17.76 14.34
N ASP A 294 7.09 18.94 13.94
CA ASP A 294 6.38 20.22 14.13
C ASP A 294 5.21 20.40 13.14
N GLY A 295 5.14 19.58 12.09
CA GLY A 295 4.10 19.65 11.07
C GLY A 295 4.26 20.80 10.06
N VAL A 296 5.40 21.48 10.05
CA VAL A 296 5.64 22.64 9.18
C VAL A 296 6.13 22.24 7.79
N SER A 297 6.89 21.16 7.69
CA SER A 297 7.49 20.71 6.44
C SER A 297 7.35 19.20 6.25
N ALA A 298 7.48 18.76 5.01
CA ALA A 298 7.64 17.36 4.66
C ALA A 298 9.02 17.13 4.04
N TRP A 299 9.69 16.06 4.45
CA TRP A 299 10.91 15.58 3.83
C TRP A 299 10.59 14.47 2.83
N VAL A 300 11.06 14.61 1.63
CA VAL A 300 10.77 13.72 0.51
C VAL A 300 12.06 13.19 -0.09
N VAL A 301 12.11 11.90 -0.35
CA VAL A 301 13.21 11.27 -1.11
C VAL A 301 12.85 11.28 -2.59
N GLU A 302 13.59 12.05 -3.39
CA GLU A 302 13.47 12.08 -4.84
C GLU A 302 14.34 10.98 -5.48
N GLU A 303 13.87 10.40 -6.58
CA GLU A 303 14.68 9.50 -7.38
C GLU A 303 16.00 10.16 -7.81
N GLY A 304 17.10 9.40 -7.76
CA GLY A 304 18.43 9.94 -8.03
C GLY A 304 19.17 10.49 -6.80
N GLY A 305 18.59 10.31 -5.59
CA GLY A 305 19.32 10.54 -4.34
C GLY A 305 19.33 12.01 -3.89
N THR A 306 18.20 12.68 -3.95
CA THR A 306 18.02 14.05 -3.43
C THR A 306 17.00 14.04 -2.30
N LEU A 307 17.29 14.69 -1.17
CA LEU A 307 16.26 15.05 -0.18
C LEU A 307 15.65 16.40 -0.57
N VAL A 308 14.33 16.44 -0.57
CA VAL A 308 13.56 17.66 -0.82
C VAL A 308 12.78 18.00 0.43
N LYS A 309 13.00 19.19 0.99
CA LYS A 309 12.18 19.75 2.05
C LYS A 309 11.08 20.58 1.42
N VAL A 310 9.83 20.24 1.70
CA VAL A 310 8.64 20.97 1.23
C VAL A 310 8.02 21.71 2.41
N ASP A 311 7.93 23.02 2.35
CA ASP A 311 7.15 23.82 3.31
C ASP A 311 5.65 23.62 3.01
N VAL A 312 4.91 23.14 4.00
CA VAL A 312 3.50 22.73 3.81
C VAL A 312 2.59 23.91 3.50
N LYS A 313 2.88 25.07 4.07
CA LYS A 313 2.04 26.27 3.91
C LYS A 313 2.27 26.97 2.57
N THR A 314 3.52 27.08 2.16
CA THR A 314 3.90 27.88 0.98
C THR A 314 4.15 27.03 -0.26
N GLY A 315 4.35 25.71 -0.09
CA GLY A 315 4.77 24.79 -1.16
C GLY A 315 6.23 24.97 -1.59
N LYS A 316 7.00 25.84 -0.92
CA LYS A 316 8.42 26.09 -1.26
C LYS A 316 9.25 24.84 -1.04
N GLN A 317 10.07 24.49 -2.05
CA GLN A 317 10.99 23.37 -1.96
C GLN A 317 12.41 23.84 -1.71
N THR A 318 13.16 23.09 -0.90
CA THR A 318 14.59 23.21 -0.73
C THR A 318 15.23 21.85 -0.97
N LYS A 319 16.19 21.78 -1.88
CA LYS A 319 16.79 20.52 -2.33
C LYS A 319 18.18 20.34 -1.75
N TYR A 320 18.46 19.12 -1.28
CA TYR A 320 19.74 18.71 -0.71
C TYR A 320 20.20 17.45 -1.44
N LYS A 321 21.15 17.59 -2.35
CA LYS A 321 21.69 16.46 -3.09
C LYS A 321 22.47 15.56 -2.14
N GLY A 322 22.11 14.29 -2.11
CA GLY A 322 22.79 13.29 -1.29
C GLY A 322 24.08 12.79 -1.92
N PRO A 323 24.97 12.19 -1.13
CA PRO A 323 26.25 11.65 -1.59
C PRO A 323 26.08 10.33 -2.35
N GLY A 324 24.97 9.60 -2.15
CA GLY A 324 24.70 8.32 -2.77
C GLY A 324 23.86 8.39 -4.04
N LYS A 325 23.96 7.34 -4.85
CA LYS A 325 23.15 7.20 -6.08
C LYS A 325 21.71 6.72 -5.83
N SER A 326 21.48 6.11 -4.67
CA SER A 326 20.18 5.57 -4.28
C SER A 326 19.91 5.91 -2.82
N MET A 327 18.83 6.62 -2.59
CA MET A 327 18.20 6.84 -1.28
C MET A 327 16.76 6.36 -1.40
N ASN A 328 16.22 5.71 -0.34
CA ASN A 328 14.91 5.09 -0.41
C ASN A 328 13.92 5.65 0.62
N THR A 329 14.22 5.52 1.90
CA THR A 329 13.32 5.91 2.99
C THR A 329 13.98 6.94 3.88
N VAL A 330 13.24 7.95 4.32
CA VAL A 330 13.69 8.98 5.27
C VAL A 330 12.87 8.91 6.55
N ARG A 331 13.55 9.06 7.70
CA ARG A 331 12.88 9.18 9.02
C ARG A 331 13.56 10.27 9.85
N GLU A 332 12.76 11.04 10.58
CA GLU A 332 13.21 12.12 11.44
C GLU A 332 13.26 11.65 12.91
N ASP A 333 14.42 11.74 13.54
CA ASP A 333 14.59 11.38 14.95
C ASP A 333 14.05 12.46 15.92
N PRO A 334 14.00 12.21 17.24
CA PRO A 334 13.55 13.20 18.22
C PRO A 334 14.36 14.51 18.25
N ASN A 335 15.57 14.53 17.72
CA ASN A 335 16.44 15.71 17.66
C ASN A 335 16.29 16.48 16.34
N GLY A 336 15.43 16.02 15.42
CA GLY A 336 15.23 16.62 14.10
C GLY A 336 16.32 16.25 13.08
N ILE A 337 17.11 15.24 13.37
CA ILE A 337 18.10 14.68 12.43
C ILE A 337 17.38 13.67 11.53
N LEU A 338 17.71 13.67 10.25
CA LEU A 338 17.17 12.73 9.30
C LEU A 338 18.09 11.53 9.11
N TRP A 339 17.48 10.37 9.05
CA TRP A 339 18.13 9.11 8.78
C TRP A 339 17.57 8.54 7.49
N VAL A 340 18.46 8.24 6.56
CA VAL A 340 18.10 7.90 5.18
C VAL A 340 18.68 6.55 4.83
N SER A 341 17.81 5.61 4.44
CA SER A 341 18.27 4.34 3.89
C SER A 341 18.80 4.51 2.48
N GLY A 342 19.79 3.72 2.09
CA GLY A 342 20.39 3.87 0.77
C GLY A 342 21.49 2.86 0.45
N SER A 343 22.10 3.07 -0.70
CA SER A 343 23.22 2.27 -1.22
C SER A 343 24.30 3.21 -1.78
N PRO A 344 25.59 2.94 -1.54
CA PRO A 344 26.17 1.78 -0.83
C PRO A 344 26.00 1.81 0.70
N PHE A 345 25.65 2.96 1.30
CA PHE A 345 25.47 3.13 2.74
C PHE A 345 24.17 3.86 3.05
N SER A 346 23.73 3.77 4.30
CA SER A 346 22.74 4.67 4.88
C SER A 346 23.38 5.98 5.28
N TYR A 347 22.56 7.02 5.51
CA TYR A 347 23.04 8.37 5.77
C TYR A 347 22.34 8.97 6.98
N ARG A 348 23.09 9.75 7.74
CA ARG A 348 22.59 10.71 8.71
C ARG A 348 22.69 12.10 8.07
N PHE A 349 21.60 12.86 8.07
CA PHE A 349 21.57 14.22 7.52
C PHE A 349 21.13 15.22 8.59
N ASP A 350 21.90 16.26 8.78
CA ASP A 350 21.55 17.37 9.68
C ASP A 350 20.93 18.52 8.87
N PRO A 351 19.63 18.78 9.02
CA PRO A 351 18.96 19.84 8.28
C PRO A 351 19.45 21.26 8.60
N LYS A 352 20.07 21.47 9.77
CA LYS A 352 20.58 22.79 10.18
C LYS A 352 21.86 23.15 9.47
N THR A 353 22.70 22.17 9.22
CA THR A 353 24.02 22.38 8.56
C THR A 353 24.01 21.97 7.09
N GLY A 354 23.02 21.17 6.66
CA GLY A 354 22.96 20.60 5.31
C GLY A 354 23.99 19.48 5.08
N VAL A 355 24.58 18.93 6.13
CA VAL A 355 25.69 17.97 6.04
C VAL A 355 25.17 16.54 6.14
N TYR A 356 25.65 15.69 5.22
CA TYR A 356 25.46 14.25 5.27
C TYR A 356 26.67 13.57 5.93
N ALA A 357 26.39 12.58 6.75
CA ALA A 357 27.40 11.63 7.27
C ALA A 357 27.02 10.20 6.83
N GLU A 358 27.98 9.48 6.28
CA GLU A 358 27.82 8.09 5.87
C GLU A 358 27.84 7.15 7.09
N LEU A 359 26.90 6.22 7.11
CA LEU A 359 26.85 5.14 8.10
C LEU A 359 27.48 3.87 7.47
N LYS A 360 28.80 3.79 7.45
CA LYS A 360 29.53 2.69 6.78
C LYS A 360 29.22 1.32 7.36
N GLU A 361 28.80 1.26 8.63
CA GLU A 361 28.39 0.03 9.31
C GLU A 361 26.97 -0.42 8.93
N VAL A 362 26.21 0.41 8.17
CA VAL A 362 24.84 0.18 7.76
C VAL A 362 24.72 0.25 6.23
N PRO A 363 25.28 -0.75 5.52
CA PRO A 363 25.31 -0.75 4.06
C PRO A 363 24.02 -1.27 3.43
N ASN A 364 23.77 -0.84 2.19
CA ASN A 364 22.75 -1.40 1.27
C ASN A 364 21.36 -1.58 1.89
N THR A 365 20.81 -0.52 2.49
CA THR A 365 19.52 -0.60 3.14
C THR A 365 18.38 -0.13 2.25
N TYR A 366 17.19 -0.69 2.48
CA TYR A 366 15.98 -0.34 1.74
C TYR A 366 14.99 0.45 2.59
N GLY A 367 14.57 -0.08 3.72
CA GLY A 367 13.68 0.58 4.66
C GLY A 367 14.41 1.32 5.78
N ALA A 368 13.75 2.31 6.34
CA ALA A 368 14.12 2.95 7.60
C ALA A 368 12.86 3.14 8.43
N ASN A 369 12.90 2.79 9.71
CA ASN A 369 11.79 2.95 10.63
C ASN A 369 12.26 3.46 11.98
N LEU A 370 11.33 3.98 12.79
CA LEU A 370 11.57 4.43 14.14
C LEU A 370 10.92 3.48 15.14
N ASP A 371 11.64 3.17 16.22
CA ASP A 371 10.99 2.58 17.38
C ASP A 371 10.38 3.67 18.29
N LYS A 372 9.64 3.24 19.30
CA LYS A 372 8.99 4.14 20.26
C LYS A 372 9.96 5.02 21.02
N ALA A 373 11.21 4.59 21.19
CA ALA A 373 12.26 5.35 21.86
C ALA A 373 12.94 6.36 20.91
N GLY A 374 12.67 6.29 19.62
CA GLY A 374 13.22 7.15 18.58
C GLY A 374 14.50 6.62 17.94
N ASN A 375 14.91 5.38 18.23
CA ASN A 375 16.02 4.76 17.52
C ASN A 375 15.61 4.39 16.11
N ILE A 376 16.59 4.36 15.23
CA ILE A 376 16.38 4.09 13.81
C ILE A 376 16.71 2.64 13.51
N TRP A 377 15.82 2.01 12.78
CA TRP A 377 15.97 0.65 12.30
C TRP A 377 16.09 0.61 10.80
N PHE A 378 17.03 -0.16 10.30
CA PHE A 378 17.26 -0.38 8.88
C PHE A 378 17.24 -1.86 8.54
N ASP A 379 16.78 -2.18 7.34
CA ASP A 379 16.82 -3.52 6.75
C ASP A 379 17.77 -3.55 5.55
N GLU A 380 18.69 -4.51 5.56
CA GLU A 380 19.63 -4.73 4.44
C GLU A 380 18.93 -5.45 3.30
N VAL A 381 19.09 -4.93 2.09
CA VAL A 381 18.64 -5.58 0.85
C VAL A 381 19.81 -6.26 0.17
N GLY A 382 19.67 -7.53 -0.12
CA GLY A 382 20.78 -8.37 -0.57
C GLY A 382 21.72 -8.75 0.58
N GLY A 383 22.94 -9.11 0.27
CA GLY A 383 23.94 -9.48 1.27
C GLY A 383 23.46 -10.59 2.21
N GLN A 384 23.61 -10.38 3.51
CA GLN A 384 23.15 -11.30 4.57
C GLN A 384 21.72 -10.98 5.05
N GLY A 385 21.11 -9.87 4.57
CA GLY A 385 19.79 -9.40 4.99
C GLY A 385 19.75 -9.02 6.46
N ARG A 386 20.78 -8.33 6.94
CA ARG A 386 20.94 -7.90 8.32
C ARG A 386 19.90 -6.87 8.69
N ILE A 387 19.62 -6.80 9.98
CA ILE A 387 18.79 -5.77 10.61
C ILE A 387 19.70 -4.93 11.49
N PHE A 388 19.63 -3.61 11.33
CA PHE A 388 20.44 -2.67 12.08
C PHE A 388 19.56 -1.79 12.95
N LYS A 389 19.93 -1.61 14.20
CA LYS A 389 19.41 -0.56 15.08
C LYS A 389 20.49 0.47 15.30
N VAL A 390 20.19 1.72 15.09
CA VAL A 390 21.08 2.85 15.39
C VAL A 390 20.48 3.64 16.54
N ASP A 391 21.17 3.73 17.65
CA ASP A 391 20.81 4.61 18.74
C ASP A 391 20.96 6.07 18.26
N TYR A 392 19.85 6.81 18.27
CA TYR A 392 19.83 8.16 17.68
C TYR A 392 20.65 9.20 18.46
N LYS A 393 20.96 8.94 19.74
CA LYS A 393 21.75 9.85 20.60
C LYS A 393 23.26 9.63 20.42
N THR A 394 23.67 8.35 20.36
CA THR A 394 25.08 7.94 20.38
C THR A 394 25.60 7.48 19.03
N ALA A 395 24.70 7.28 18.05
CA ALA A 395 24.98 6.65 16.76
C ALA A 395 25.53 5.22 16.85
N LYS A 396 25.45 4.56 18.02
CA LYS A 396 25.87 3.17 18.19
C LYS A 396 24.99 2.25 17.36
N VAL A 397 25.62 1.37 16.58
CA VAL A 397 24.95 0.37 15.75
C VAL A 397 24.89 -0.97 16.50
N THR A 398 23.73 -1.60 16.50
CA THR A 398 23.51 -2.99 16.91
C THR A 398 22.99 -3.76 15.72
N THR A 399 23.51 -4.96 15.48
CA THR A 399 23.22 -5.76 14.28
C THR A 399 22.69 -7.13 14.66
N TRP A 400 21.65 -7.57 13.96
CA TRP A 400 21.16 -8.95 14.00
C TRP A 400 21.24 -9.53 12.59
N THR A 401 21.71 -10.77 12.50
CA THR A 401 21.76 -11.52 11.26
C THR A 401 20.75 -12.65 11.34
N PRO A 402 19.63 -12.56 10.59
CA PRO A 402 18.68 -13.67 10.51
C PRO A 402 19.37 -14.92 9.98
N PRO A 403 18.86 -16.13 10.29
CA PRO A 403 19.41 -17.38 9.78
C PRO A 403 19.67 -17.30 8.27
N PRO A 404 20.78 -17.87 7.78
CA PRO A 404 21.13 -17.82 6.36
C PRO A 404 19.99 -18.39 5.52
N GLN A 405 19.43 -17.57 4.66
CA GLN A 405 18.33 -17.94 3.78
C GLN A 405 18.61 -17.34 2.40
N PRO A 406 18.53 -18.12 1.31
CA PRO A 406 18.55 -17.54 -0.02
C PRO A 406 17.30 -16.70 -0.24
N GLY A 407 17.45 -15.57 -0.93
CA GLY A 407 16.32 -14.75 -1.36
C GLY A 407 16.32 -13.33 -0.82
N SER A 408 15.35 -12.58 -1.32
CA SER A 408 15.17 -11.17 -0.99
C SER A 408 14.39 -10.98 0.29
N ARG A 409 14.86 -10.05 1.09
CA ARG A 409 14.12 -9.49 2.22
C ARG A 409 13.59 -8.12 1.83
N ARG A 410 12.45 -7.76 2.43
CA ARG A 410 11.79 -6.47 2.19
C ARG A 410 11.61 -5.77 3.53
N ARG A 411 10.65 -4.94 3.70
CA ARG A 411 10.40 -4.08 4.85
C ARG A 411 10.54 -4.76 6.21
N PHE A 412 11.04 -3.99 7.17
CA PHE A 412 11.17 -4.35 8.58
C PHE A 412 10.47 -3.28 9.44
N GLN A 413 9.77 -3.69 10.49
CA GLN A 413 9.19 -2.79 11.48
C GLN A 413 9.37 -3.34 12.89
N VAL A 414 9.27 -2.46 13.91
CA VAL A 414 9.33 -2.81 15.32
C VAL A 414 8.00 -2.46 15.96
N ASP A 415 7.42 -3.41 16.71
CA ASP A 415 6.17 -3.20 17.42
C ASP A 415 6.36 -2.42 18.74
N ALA A 416 5.24 -2.12 19.42
CA ALA A 416 5.24 -1.36 20.67
C ALA A 416 5.98 -2.07 21.82
N ASN A 417 6.21 -3.38 21.70
CA ASN A 417 6.92 -4.22 22.68
C ASN A 417 8.40 -4.39 22.35
N GLY A 418 8.90 -3.75 21.30
CA GLY A 418 10.29 -3.86 20.87
C GLY A 418 10.60 -5.11 20.06
N ILE A 419 9.58 -5.84 19.62
CA ILE A 419 9.74 -7.01 18.75
C ILE A 419 9.86 -6.55 17.30
N GLY A 420 10.86 -7.06 16.60
CA GLY A 420 11.07 -6.80 15.18
C GLY A 420 10.31 -7.77 14.28
N TRP A 421 9.82 -7.28 13.16
CA TRP A 421 9.06 -8.03 12.17
C TRP A 421 9.62 -7.77 10.78
N LEU A 422 9.97 -8.82 10.05
CA LEU A 422 10.64 -8.79 8.75
C LEU A 422 9.85 -9.58 7.70
N ALA A 423 9.65 -9.01 6.53
CA ALA A 423 9.12 -9.71 5.36
C ALA A 423 10.24 -10.44 4.62
N GLN A 424 10.16 -11.77 4.53
CA GLN A 424 11.01 -12.60 3.67
C GLN A 424 10.28 -12.91 2.35
N TYR A 425 10.48 -12.06 1.37
CA TYR A 425 9.74 -12.05 0.12
C TYR A 425 9.81 -13.38 -0.64
N ASP A 426 11.02 -13.88 -0.93
CA ASP A 426 11.20 -15.09 -1.75
C ASP A 426 10.91 -16.40 -1.00
N ARG A 427 10.77 -16.33 0.33
CA ARG A 427 10.45 -17.48 1.18
C ARG A 427 8.99 -17.55 1.58
N GLY A 428 8.25 -16.48 1.33
CA GLY A 428 6.85 -16.40 1.73
C GLY A 428 6.65 -16.46 3.24
N GLN A 429 7.51 -15.79 4.01
CA GLN A 429 7.51 -15.86 5.47
C GLN A 429 7.50 -14.47 6.09
N ILE A 430 6.89 -14.38 7.28
CA ILE A 430 7.12 -13.29 8.22
C ILE A 430 8.06 -13.79 9.31
N VAL A 431 9.10 -13.03 9.62
CA VAL A 431 10.08 -13.37 10.66
C VAL A 431 9.94 -12.42 11.84
N ARG A 432 9.76 -12.96 13.01
CA ARG A 432 9.81 -12.27 14.30
C ARG A 432 11.25 -12.27 14.81
N LEU A 433 11.75 -11.13 15.20
CA LEU A 433 13.01 -10.95 15.92
C LEU A 433 12.71 -10.48 17.36
N ASP A 434 13.12 -11.27 18.33
CA ASP A 434 13.22 -10.82 19.69
C ASP A 434 14.50 -9.98 19.86
N THR A 435 14.36 -8.68 20.03
CA THR A 435 15.50 -7.76 20.00
C THR A 435 16.36 -7.80 21.27
N GLU A 436 15.84 -8.38 22.36
CA GLU A 436 16.58 -8.54 23.62
C GLU A 436 17.42 -9.81 23.59
N THR A 437 16.84 -10.92 23.14
CA THR A 437 17.52 -12.24 23.14
C THR A 437 18.24 -12.53 21.83
N GLY A 438 17.90 -11.83 20.74
CA GLY A 438 18.37 -12.10 19.39
C GLY A 438 17.72 -13.33 18.73
N ALA A 439 16.70 -13.91 19.34
CA ALA A 439 16.03 -15.09 18.84
C ALA A 439 15.10 -14.76 17.66
N PHE A 440 15.11 -15.66 16.65
CA PHE A 440 14.22 -15.56 15.48
C PHE A 440 13.14 -16.64 15.51
N LYS A 441 11.93 -16.27 15.06
CA LYS A 441 10.83 -17.20 14.81
C LYS A 441 10.20 -16.89 13.45
N GLU A 442 10.04 -17.94 12.63
CA GLU A 442 9.48 -17.84 11.28
C GLU A 442 8.00 -18.25 11.28
N TYR A 443 7.19 -17.52 10.51
CA TYR A 443 5.78 -17.81 10.25
C TYR A 443 5.61 -18.00 8.75
N GLN A 444 5.30 -19.24 8.33
CA GLN A 444 5.00 -19.53 6.93
C GLN A 444 3.64 -18.94 6.55
N LEU A 445 3.60 -18.17 5.47
CA LEU A 445 2.37 -17.62 4.94
C LEU A 445 1.62 -18.65 4.08
N PRO A 446 0.28 -18.55 4.00
CA PRO A 446 -0.52 -19.42 3.16
C PRO A 446 -0.35 -19.10 1.68
N GLY A 447 -0.78 -20.04 0.83
CA GLY A 447 -0.73 -19.92 -0.62
C GLY A 447 0.46 -20.59 -1.27
N GLU A 448 0.48 -20.64 -2.59
CA GLU A 448 1.49 -21.36 -3.38
C GLU A 448 2.79 -20.55 -3.55
N GLN A 449 2.66 -19.22 -3.71
CA GLN A 449 3.80 -18.31 -3.89
C GLN A 449 3.63 -17.03 -3.05
N PRO A 450 3.52 -17.14 -1.72
CA PRO A 450 3.39 -15.96 -0.89
C PRO A 450 4.67 -15.11 -1.01
N SER A 451 4.47 -13.83 -1.20
CA SER A 451 5.56 -12.89 -1.46
C SER A 451 5.35 -11.60 -0.64
N PRO A 452 5.49 -11.70 0.72
CA PRO A 452 5.25 -10.55 1.58
C PRO A 452 6.24 -9.43 1.26
N TYR A 453 5.72 -8.25 0.97
CA TYR A 453 6.55 -7.09 0.69
C TYR A 453 6.51 -6.07 1.83
N PRO A 454 5.38 -5.39 2.11
CA PRO A 454 5.29 -4.48 3.25
C PRO A 454 4.99 -5.25 4.55
N ILE A 455 5.41 -4.65 5.63
CA ILE A 455 5.00 -4.98 7.00
C ILE A 455 4.38 -3.73 7.61
N GLY A 456 3.24 -3.89 8.26
CA GLY A 456 2.60 -2.87 9.09
C GLY A 456 2.27 -3.43 10.46
N ILE A 457 2.34 -2.60 11.49
CA ILE A 457 1.95 -3.00 12.85
C ILE A 457 0.77 -2.11 13.25
N ASP A 458 -0.35 -2.71 13.62
CA ASP A 458 -1.51 -1.92 14.06
C ASP A 458 -1.43 -1.56 15.57
N THR A 459 -2.39 -0.78 16.03
CA THR A 459 -2.46 -0.31 17.42
C THR A 459 -2.68 -1.43 18.43
N THR A 460 -3.02 -2.64 17.98
CA THR A 460 -3.20 -3.85 18.79
C THR A 460 -2.03 -4.82 18.68
N ASN A 461 -0.92 -4.40 18.05
CA ASN A 461 0.27 -5.20 17.74
C ASN A 461 0.00 -6.41 16.82
N GLN A 462 -1.07 -6.37 16.02
CA GLN A 462 -1.24 -7.33 14.93
C GLN A 462 -0.31 -6.96 13.78
N VAL A 463 0.27 -7.97 13.13
CA VAL A 463 1.21 -7.79 12.02
C VAL A 463 0.48 -7.91 10.70
N TRP A 464 0.44 -6.80 9.97
CA TRP A 464 -0.15 -6.73 8.65
C TRP A 464 0.92 -6.88 7.58
N TYR A 465 0.58 -7.53 6.48
CA TYR A 465 1.43 -7.65 5.30
C TYR A 465 0.58 -7.60 4.02
N ALA A 466 1.22 -7.37 2.90
CA ALA A 466 0.61 -7.61 1.60
C ALA A 466 1.50 -8.54 0.79
N SER A 467 0.89 -9.50 0.11
CA SER A 467 1.56 -10.47 -0.75
C SER A 467 1.32 -10.09 -2.20
N GLY A 468 2.37 -9.61 -2.87
CA GLY A 468 2.23 -9.07 -4.23
C GLY A 468 1.82 -10.11 -5.27
N ILE A 469 2.39 -11.33 -5.22
CA ILE A 469 2.07 -12.40 -6.19
C ILE A 469 0.69 -12.99 -5.89
N MET A 470 0.38 -13.20 -4.61
CA MET A 470 -0.92 -13.75 -4.20
C MET A 470 -2.06 -12.73 -4.30
N ASP A 471 -1.75 -11.44 -4.44
CA ASP A 471 -2.73 -10.35 -4.40
C ASP A 471 -3.62 -10.41 -3.17
N THR A 472 -3.02 -10.56 -1.99
CA THR A 472 -3.73 -10.60 -0.71
C THR A 472 -3.17 -9.57 0.25
N VAL A 473 -4.03 -9.06 1.12
CA VAL A 473 -3.64 -8.38 2.36
C VAL A 473 -3.80 -9.37 3.48
N GLY A 474 -2.78 -9.53 4.32
CA GLY A 474 -2.81 -10.52 5.39
C GLY A 474 -2.59 -9.89 6.76
N ARG A 475 -3.11 -10.55 7.79
CA ARG A 475 -2.90 -10.22 9.19
C ARG A 475 -2.48 -11.46 9.96
N LEU A 476 -1.33 -11.36 10.61
CA LEU A 476 -0.82 -12.36 11.56
C LEU A 476 -1.11 -11.88 12.98
N ASP A 477 -1.75 -12.72 13.77
CA ASP A 477 -1.86 -12.56 15.22
C ASP A 477 -0.62 -13.16 15.89
N PRO A 478 0.28 -12.35 16.48
CA PRO A 478 1.50 -12.86 17.12
C PRO A 478 1.27 -13.79 18.30
N ALA A 479 0.13 -13.63 19.01
CA ALA A 479 -0.17 -14.43 20.20
C ALA A 479 -0.57 -15.86 19.85
N THR A 480 -1.32 -16.04 18.77
CA THR A 480 -1.85 -17.36 18.36
C THR A 480 -1.13 -17.94 17.15
N GLY A 481 -0.43 -17.11 16.37
CA GLY A 481 0.13 -17.47 15.08
C GLY A 481 -0.93 -17.60 13.96
N LYS A 482 -2.19 -17.24 14.24
CA LYS A 482 -3.27 -17.30 13.24
C LYS A 482 -3.03 -16.25 12.15
N ILE A 483 -3.12 -16.68 10.90
CA ILE A 483 -3.05 -15.80 9.72
C ILE A 483 -4.45 -15.74 9.10
N THR A 484 -4.87 -14.50 8.77
CA THR A 484 -6.11 -14.25 8.01
C THR A 484 -5.74 -13.42 6.80
N GLU A 485 -6.08 -13.90 5.61
CA GLU A 485 -5.90 -13.17 4.36
C GLU A 485 -7.20 -12.61 3.84
N TYR A 486 -7.14 -11.41 3.28
CA TYR A 486 -8.26 -10.60 2.83
C TYR A 486 -8.13 -10.33 1.34
N PRO A 487 -9.22 -10.43 0.54
CA PRO A 487 -9.21 -10.03 -0.85
C PRO A 487 -9.14 -8.50 -0.95
N PRO A 488 -8.16 -7.91 -1.65
CA PRO A 488 -8.17 -6.48 -1.93
C PRO A 488 -9.28 -6.14 -2.94
N PRO A 489 -9.79 -4.92 -2.92
CA PRO A 489 -10.85 -4.49 -3.84
C PRO A 489 -10.36 -4.28 -5.28
N ALA A 490 -9.06 -4.27 -5.49
CA ALA A 490 -8.39 -4.23 -6.79
C ALA A 490 -7.24 -5.23 -6.79
N VAL A 491 -6.99 -5.86 -7.92
CA VAL A 491 -5.86 -6.79 -8.12
C VAL A 491 -4.65 -6.04 -8.66
N GLY A 492 -3.46 -6.67 -8.61
CA GLY A 492 -2.23 -6.05 -9.07
C GLY A 492 -1.77 -4.87 -8.22
N SER A 493 -2.27 -4.74 -7.00
CA SER A 493 -2.14 -3.55 -6.17
C SER A 493 -0.69 -3.15 -5.83
N GLY A 494 0.27 -4.09 -5.92
CA GLY A 494 1.70 -3.79 -5.79
C GLY A 494 2.11 -3.00 -4.53
N MET A 495 1.42 -3.19 -3.42
CA MET A 495 1.60 -2.45 -2.17
C MET A 495 3.05 -2.48 -1.68
N ARG A 496 3.61 -1.33 -1.25
CA ARG A 496 5.02 -1.18 -0.87
C ARG A 496 5.24 -0.81 0.59
N GLU A 497 4.32 -0.11 1.20
CA GLU A 497 4.28 0.17 2.64
C GLU A 497 2.88 -0.05 3.19
N LEU A 498 2.83 -0.38 4.48
CA LEU A 498 1.64 -0.43 5.30
C LEU A 498 1.89 0.43 6.53
N ASN A 499 1.13 1.50 6.67
CA ASN A 499 1.27 2.44 7.76
C ASN A 499 -0.04 2.60 8.51
N ASN A 500 0.02 2.60 9.81
CA ASN A 500 -1.13 2.79 10.66
C ASN A 500 -1.27 4.28 11.00
N ASP A 501 -2.50 4.78 11.05
CA ASP A 501 -2.79 6.13 11.50
C ASP A 501 -3.16 6.17 13.01
N PRO A 502 -3.25 7.37 13.62
CA PRO A 502 -3.64 7.50 15.03
C PRO A 502 -5.03 6.95 15.37
N LYS A 503 -5.90 6.75 14.37
CA LYS A 503 -7.23 6.14 14.51
C LYS A 503 -7.21 4.61 14.36
N GLY A 504 -6.03 4.01 14.14
CA GLY A 504 -5.84 2.56 13.98
C GLY A 504 -6.20 2.02 12.59
N ARG A 505 -6.36 2.88 11.57
CA ARG A 505 -6.58 2.43 10.20
C ARG A 505 -5.24 2.10 9.55
N MET A 506 -5.21 0.99 8.81
CA MET A 506 -4.03 0.59 8.04
C MET A 506 -4.12 1.21 6.63
N TRP A 507 -3.12 2.01 6.29
CA TRP A 507 -3.00 2.70 5.01
C TRP A 507 -2.03 2.03 4.08
N PHE A 508 -2.39 1.96 2.82
CA PHE A 508 -1.50 1.54 1.74
C PHE A 508 -1.82 2.30 0.46
N ALA A 509 -0.85 2.39 -0.42
CA ALA A 509 -1.03 2.87 -1.77
C ALA A 509 -1.09 1.70 -2.75
N SER A 510 -1.92 1.82 -3.76
CA SER A 510 -1.95 0.93 -4.91
C SER A 510 -1.42 1.73 -6.11
N PRO A 511 -0.29 1.35 -6.70
CA PRO A 511 0.27 2.05 -7.85
C PRO A 511 -0.42 1.72 -9.18
N GLY A 512 -1.32 0.73 -9.20
CA GLY A 512 -2.09 0.29 -10.36
C GLY A 512 -3.44 0.95 -10.51
#